data_6f7f67d141c11f10de874ac5214cd213
#
_entry.id   6f7f67d141c11f10de874ac5214cd213
#
_cell.length_a   1.000
_cell.length_b   1.000
_cell.length_c   1.000
_cell.angle_alpha   90.00
_cell.angle_beta   90.00
_cell.angle_gamma   90.00
#
_symmetry.space_group_name_H-M   'P 1'
#
loop_
_entity.id
_entity.type
_entity.pdbx_description
1 polymer ?
#
loop_
_entity_poly.entity_id
_entity_poly.type
_entity_poly.pdbx_seq_one_letter_code
_entity_poly.pdbx_strand_id
1 'polypeptide(L)'
;MISTITVLGQASDPIEGHDTFRYINLESREPFEENSFYSRIPVMYWDRSASNPLMKIPNDHFVVIFGRLEADPDVGLYVLAEQIRHFSSNLKIHQRKTK
;
A
#
# COMPACT_ATOMS: atom_id res chain seq x y z
N MET A 1 -22.28 4.51 -5.17
CA MET A 1 -21.41 3.98 -6.17
C MET A 1 -20.46 2.96 -5.59
N ILE A 2 -20.20 1.93 -6.34
CA ILE A 2 -19.31 0.88 -5.89
C ILE A 2 -18.06 0.91 -6.74
N SER A 3 -16.93 0.90 -6.10
CA SER A 3 -15.67 0.84 -6.83
C SER A 3 -14.88 -0.33 -6.30
N THR A 4 -14.02 -0.86 -7.14
CA THR A 4 -13.13 -1.93 -6.76
C THR A 4 -11.74 -1.52 -7.18
N ILE A 5 -10.83 -1.53 -6.25
CA ILE A 5 -9.47 -1.10 -6.50
C ILE A 5 -8.52 -2.14 -5.98
N THR A 6 -7.50 -2.42 -6.76
CA THR A 6 -6.42 -3.28 -6.33
C THR A 6 -5.15 -2.47 -6.30
N VAL A 7 -4.48 -2.50 -5.17
CA VAL A 7 -3.23 -1.77 -5.01
C VAL A 7 -2.12 -2.76 -4.80
N LEU A 8 -1.06 -2.62 -5.58
CA LEU A 8 0.12 -3.43 -5.43
C LEU A 8 1.29 -2.51 -5.16
N GLY A 9 1.96 -2.68 -4.08
CA GLY A 9 3.08 -1.82 -3.76
C GLY A 9 3.81 -2.27 -2.53
N GLN A 10 4.58 -1.37 -1.96
CA GLN A 10 5.36 -1.67 -0.77
C GLN A 10 4.89 -0.81 0.38
N ALA A 11 4.79 -1.41 1.54
CA ALA A 11 4.34 -0.69 2.72
C ALA A 11 5.33 0.41 3.06
N SER A 12 4.80 1.55 3.42
CA SER A 12 5.61 2.70 3.78
C SER A 12 5.12 3.22 5.14
N ASP A 13 5.31 4.47 5.40
CA ASP A 13 5.09 5.01 6.73
C ASP A 13 3.63 5.17 7.08
N PRO A 14 3.28 5.01 8.33
CA PRO A 14 1.93 5.38 8.77
C PRO A 14 1.72 6.87 8.60
N ILE A 15 0.46 7.27 8.49
CA ILE A 15 0.14 8.67 8.34
C ILE A 15 -0.03 9.27 9.72
N GLU A 16 0.76 10.28 10.00
CA GLU A 16 0.75 10.88 11.29
C GLU A 16 -0.61 11.48 11.62
N GLY A 17 -1.10 11.23 12.81
CA GLY A 17 -2.39 11.76 13.21
C GLY A 17 -3.58 10.91 12.78
N HIS A 18 -3.33 9.81 12.08
CA HIS A 18 -4.43 8.97 11.59
C HIS A 18 -4.07 7.52 11.83
N ASP A 19 -4.51 6.98 12.93
CA ASP A 19 -4.06 5.68 13.42
C ASP A 19 -4.30 4.51 12.51
N THR A 20 -5.28 4.58 11.64
CA THR A 20 -5.60 3.43 10.80
C THR A 20 -5.15 3.63 9.36
N PHE A 21 -4.41 4.69 9.08
CA PHE A 21 -3.97 4.99 7.73
C PHE A 21 -2.49 4.77 7.58
N ARG A 22 -2.12 4.32 6.41
CA ARG A 22 -0.71 4.08 6.10
C ARG A 22 -0.50 4.32 4.62
N TYR A 23 0.69 4.78 4.26
CA TYR A 23 1.02 4.95 2.85
C TYR A 23 1.51 3.65 2.26
N ILE A 24 1.13 3.41 1.02
CA ILE A 24 1.68 2.31 0.23
C ILE A 24 2.36 2.94 -0.96
N ASN A 25 3.62 2.62 -1.15
CA ASN A 25 4.38 3.14 -2.27
C ASN A 25 4.08 2.36 -3.52
N LEU A 26 3.74 3.09 -4.58
CA LEU A 26 3.47 2.50 -5.87
C LEU A 26 4.63 2.86 -6.77
N GLU A 27 5.15 1.89 -7.44
CA GLU A 27 6.24 2.17 -8.34
C GLU A 27 5.72 2.39 -9.72
N SER A 28 6.06 3.52 -10.29
CA SER A 28 5.64 3.82 -11.63
C SER A 28 6.79 3.47 -12.57
N ARG A 29 6.49 2.71 -13.61
CA ARG A 29 7.49 2.34 -14.54
C ARG A 29 7.32 3.08 -15.81
N GLU A 30 8.32 3.84 -16.16
CA GLU A 30 8.30 4.59 -17.39
C GLU A 30 9.51 4.18 -18.17
N PRO A 31 9.36 3.36 -19.15
CA PRO A 31 10.52 2.81 -19.82
C PRO A 31 11.41 3.85 -20.46
N PHE A 32 10.88 5.00 -20.75
CA PHE A 32 11.68 5.99 -21.39
C PHE A 32 12.32 6.96 -20.46
N GLU A 33 12.03 6.86 -19.19
CA GLU A 33 12.48 7.87 -18.28
C GLU A 33 13.74 7.48 -17.61
N GLU A 34 14.58 8.41 -17.39
CA GLU A 34 15.69 8.16 -16.59
C GLU A 34 15.36 8.17 -15.17
N ASN A 35 14.27 8.82 -14.81
CA ASN A 35 13.86 8.90 -13.43
C ASN A 35 12.73 7.98 -13.18
N SER A 36 12.78 7.29 -12.08
CA SER A 36 11.65 6.51 -11.65
C SER A 36 10.80 7.36 -10.77
N PHE A 37 9.55 7.40 -11.03
CA PHE A 37 8.65 8.14 -10.18
C PHE A 37 8.02 7.19 -9.20
N TYR A 38 8.00 7.59 -7.96
CA TYR A 38 7.33 6.81 -6.95
C TYR A 38 6.18 7.62 -6.45
N SER A 39 5.02 7.05 -6.49
CA SER A 39 3.84 7.67 -5.92
C SER A 39 3.48 6.88 -4.69
N ARG A 40 2.74 7.49 -3.83
CA ARG A 40 2.23 6.74 -2.71
C ARG A 40 0.76 7.07 -2.55
N ILE A 41 0.04 6.12 -2.01
CA ILE A 41 -1.38 6.28 -1.84
C ILE A 41 -1.73 5.97 -0.40
N PRO A 42 -2.64 6.73 0.21
CA PRO A 42 -3.07 6.39 1.56
C PRO A 42 -4.01 5.21 1.51
N VAL A 43 -3.83 4.32 2.46
CA VAL A 43 -4.68 3.14 2.59
C VAL A 43 -5.12 3.06 4.04
N MET A 44 -6.33 2.68 4.27
CA MET A 44 -6.85 2.59 5.61
C MET A 44 -7.48 1.23 5.85
N TYR A 45 -7.28 0.68 7.01
CA TYR A 45 -7.99 -0.49 7.46
C TYR A 45 -8.66 -0.13 8.77
N TRP A 46 -9.89 -0.56 8.94
CA TRP A 46 -10.76 -0.05 10.00
C TRP A 46 -10.32 -0.34 11.43
N ASP A 47 -9.46 -1.32 11.62
CA ASP A 47 -9.14 -1.81 12.96
C ASP A 47 -8.18 -0.86 13.68
N ARG A 48 -8.60 -0.32 14.80
CA ARG A 48 -7.77 0.59 15.55
C ARG A 48 -6.92 -0.08 16.59
N SER A 49 -6.99 -1.38 16.68
CA SER A 49 -6.23 -2.09 17.69
C SER A 49 -4.83 -2.40 17.21
N ALA A 50 -4.03 -2.93 18.09
CA ALA A 50 -2.69 -3.33 17.73
C ALA A 50 -2.68 -4.51 16.78
N SER A 51 -3.81 -5.16 16.57
CA SER A 51 -3.85 -6.26 15.63
C SER A 51 -4.17 -5.84 14.22
N ASN A 52 -4.22 -4.55 13.93
CA ASN A 52 -4.51 -4.09 12.58
C ASN A 52 -3.50 -4.68 11.61
N PRO A 53 -3.94 -5.51 10.67
CA PRO A 53 -3.01 -6.17 9.77
C PRO A 53 -2.25 -5.21 8.86
N LEU A 54 -2.86 -4.09 8.55
CA LEU A 54 -2.18 -3.11 7.71
C LEU A 54 -0.97 -2.52 8.44
N MET A 55 -1.11 -2.31 9.73
CA MET A 55 -0.06 -1.69 10.50
C MET A 55 1.04 -2.64 10.91
N LYS A 56 0.78 -3.92 10.81
CA LYS A 56 1.78 -4.90 11.21
C LYS A 56 2.76 -5.24 10.12
N ILE A 57 2.55 -4.78 8.92
CA ILE A 57 3.41 -5.10 7.81
C ILE A 57 4.70 -4.32 7.94
N PRO A 58 5.86 -4.95 7.89
CA PRO A 58 7.10 -4.19 7.94
C PRO A 58 7.25 -3.30 6.73
N ASN A 59 7.95 -2.20 6.89
CA ASN A 59 8.20 -1.31 5.77
C ASN A 59 8.91 -2.05 4.65
N ASP A 60 8.61 -1.66 3.44
CA ASP A 60 9.22 -2.19 2.24
C ASP A 60 8.76 -3.59 1.85
N HIS A 61 7.92 -4.21 2.62
CA HIS A 61 7.35 -5.48 2.20
C HIS A 61 6.26 -5.24 1.17
N PHE A 62 6.13 -6.16 0.25
CA PHE A 62 5.11 -6.04 -0.78
C PHE A 62 3.74 -6.42 -0.25
N VAL A 63 2.76 -5.70 -0.69
CA VAL A 63 1.38 -5.97 -0.30
C VAL A 63 0.48 -5.86 -1.51
N VAL A 64 -0.58 -6.62 -1.50
CA VAL A 64 -1.66 -6.48 -2.46
C VAL A 64 -2.90 -6.17 -1.63
N ILE A 65 -3.55 -5.09 -1.95
CA ILE A 65 -4.69 -4.64 -1.19
C ILE A 65 -5.88 -4.55 -2.12
N PHE A 66 -6.97 -5.17 -1.71
CA PHE A 66 -8.22 -5.10 -2.44
C PHE A 66 -9.18 -4.25 -1.63
N GLY A 67 -9.77 -3.26 -2.25
CA GLY A 67 -10.65 -2.39 -1.52
C GLY A 67 -11.41 -1.46 -2.43
N ARG A 68 -11.78 -0.32 -1.89
CA ARG A 68 -12.55 0.65 -2.66
C ARG A 68 -12.07 2.04 -2.31
N LEU A 69 -12.41 2.96 -3.19
CA LEU A 69 -11.97 4.33 -3.05
C LEU A 69 -12.92 5.10 -2.14
N GLU A 70 -12.35 5.85 -1.22
CA GLU A 70 -13.12 6.68 -0.32
C GLU A 70 -12.41 8.02 -0.17
N ALA A 71 -13.02 8.93 0.52
CA ALA A 71 -12.43 10.24 0.73
C ALA A 71 -12.50 10.65 2.19
N ASP A 72 -11.45 11.26 2.66
CA ASP A 72 -11.39 11.75 4.02
C ASP A 72 -11.05 13.23 3.97
N PRO A 73 -11.66 14.06 4.83
CA PRO A 73 -11.41 15.50 4.73
C PRO A 73 -9.96 15.89 4.91
N ASP A 74 -9.21 15.18 5.71
CA ASP A 74 -7.83 15.52 5.95
C ASP A 74 -6.86 14.80 5.03
N VAL A 75 -7.10 13.54 4.79
CA VAL A 75 -6.17 12.73 4.03
C VAL A 75 -6.41 12.84 2.54
N GLY A 76 -7.64 13.08 2.13
CA GLY A 76 -8.00 13.10 0.73
C GLY A 76 -8.49 11.75 0.29
N LEU A 77 -8.30 11.44 -0.97
CA LEU A 77 -8.71 10.14 -1.48
C LEU A 77 -7.83 9.06 -0.91
N TYR A 78 -8.42 7.96 -0.54
CA TYR A 78 -7.66 6.85 -0.01
C TYR A 78 -8.37 5.54 -0.37
N VAL A 79 -7.68 4.43 -0.19
CA VAL A 79 -8.25 3.13 -0.43
C VAL A 79 -8.65 2.52 0.90
N LEU A 80 -9.92 2.18 1.03
CA LEU A 80 -10.39 1.47 2.20
C LEU A 80 -10.13 0.00 1.96
N ALA A 81 -9.18 -0.56 2.67
CA ALA A 81 -8.76 -1.94 2.47
C ALA A 81 -9.80 -2.89 3.00
N GLU A 82 -10.16 -3.85 2.19
CA GLU A 82 -11.08 -4.90 2.58
C GLU A 82 -10.39 -6.23 2.70
N GLN A 83 -9.36 -6.44 1.88
CA GLN A 83 -8.52 -7.61 2.01
C GLN A 83 -7.09 -7.19 1.81
N ILE A 84 -6.20 -7.75 2.60
CA ILE A 84 -4.80 -7.41 2.54
C ILE A 84 -4.01 -8.69 2.43
N ARG A 85 -3.12 -8.77 1.43
CA ARG A 85 -2.23 -9.88 1.29
C ARG A 85 -0.82 -9.37 1.37
N HIS A 86 -0.03 -9.99 2.22
CA HIS A 86 1.28 -9.52 2.54
C HIS A 86 2.32 -10.52 2.07
N PHE A 87 3.33 -10.02 1.40
CA PHE A 87 4.41 -10.84 0.92
C PHE A 87 5.69 -10.33 1.56
N SER A 88 6.58 -11.23 1.86
CA SER A 88 7.83 -10.80 2.44
C SER A 88 8.70 -10.19 1.36
N SER A 89 9.74 -9.50 1.77
CA SER A 89 10.61 -8.89 0.80
C SER A 89 11.40 -9.91 0.01
N ASN A 90 11.34 -11.14 0.39
CA ASN A 90 12.05 -12.17 -0.35
C ASN A 90 11.55 -12.33 -1.75
N LEU A 91 10.37 -11.85 -2.02
CA LEU A 91 9.85 -11.96 -3.34
C LEU A 91 10.79 -11.38 -4.35
N LYS A 92 11.48 -10.32 -4.02
CA LYS A 92 12.37 -9.73 -4.94
C LYS A 92 13.57 -10.60 -5.20
N ILE A 93 14.00 -11.30 -4.24
CA ILE A 93 15.12 -12.14 -4.40
C ILE A 93 14.85 -13.24 -5.35
N HIS A 94 13.67 -13.78 -5.30
CA HIS A 94 13.32 -14.79 -6.23
C HIS A 94 13.40 -14.33 -7.63
N GLN A 95 12.96 -13.17 -7.89
CA GLN A 95 12.98 -12.69 -9.21
C GLN A 95 14.34 -12.62 -9.76
N ARG A 96 15.25 -12.24 -8.94
CA ARG A 96 16.54 -12.13 -9.44
C ARG A 96 17.20 -13.39 -9.69
N LYS A 97 16.85 -14.37 -8.97
CA LYS A 97 17.48 -15.59 -9.12
C LYS A 97 17.23 -16.26 -10.35
N THR A 98 16.22 -15.93 -10.96
CA THR A 98 15.96 -16.61 -12.14
C THR A 98 16.91 -16.23 -13.14
N LYS A 99 17.66 -15.86 -13.10
CA LYS A 99 18.54 -15.61 -14.02
C LYS A 99 19.04 -16.34 -14.60
#